data_38653320b3c34ce4c66b066d365e9e3d
#
_entry.id   38653320b3c34ce4c66b066d365e9e3d
#
_cell.length_a   1.000
_cell.length_b   1.000
_cell.length_c   1.000
_cell.angle_alpha   90.00
_cell.angle_beta   90.00
_cell.angle_gamma   90.00
#
_symmetry.space_group_name_H-M   'P 1'
#
loop_
_entity.id
_entity.type
_entity.pdbx_description
1 polymer ?
#
loop_
_entity_poly.entity_id
_entity_poly.type
_entity_poly.pdbx_seq_one_letter_code
_entity_poly.pdbx_strand_id
1 'polypeptide(L)'
;MDQTDRYAIELRGIDKRFGEVYANKQIDLQVQKGSIHGIVGENGAGKSTLMSIIYGFYHADKGEMLIDGNPFKPHGSQDAIAAGVGMVHQHFMLVNNFTVLENVILGAENGWHLGKSLAAAEKLLGELARDYGLEVPLHEKVEDLPVGLQQRVEILKALYRGARILILDEPTGVLTPQEADHLFEVLKKLRDQGATIILITHKLREILAITDQVSIMRRGEMVAHVATKDTDKEQLAELMVGRKVRLKVDKGTAQPGEAKLKVDGLSYVDDAGVERVKSVSFTVRAGEVVGIAGVSGNGQSELLSLLGGILQPSKGSFTISGDAQSHEVSLTHPADPERVRNFGLGHIPEDRHKMGLINRFEAKEAFILGYHRRPQYNKGWLQDKEAIRQDCQAKMEKWDVRPPSPEHKTANFSGGNQQKLVIAREVEQDPDVLLVGQPTRGVDIGAIEYIHQQIIAMRDKGKAVLLVSVELDEIMSLSDRILVIADGRIVGELDGAKADERTIGLMMANIVPDEIAKEAH
;
A
#
# COMPACT_ATOMS: atom_id res chain seq x y z
N MET A 1 -8.62 42.15 -8.99
CA MET A 1 -7.70 41.15 -8.50
C MET A 1 -6.87 40.70 -9.69
N ASP A 2 -5.58 40.91 -9.62
CA ASP A 2 -4.66 40.55 -10.69
C ASP A 2 -4.65 39.04 -10.83
N GLN A 3 -4.65 38.50 -12.05
CA GLN A 3 -4.68 37.03 -12.29
C GLN A 3 -3.49 36.30 -11.66
N THR A 4 -2.42 37.01 -11.35
CA THR A 4 -1.18 36.51 -10.73
C THR A 4 -1.33 36.12 -9.25
N ASP A 5 -2.37 36.58 -8.54
CA ASP A 5 -2.53 36.36 -7.11
C ASP A 5 -3.45 35.16 -6.77
N ARG A 6 -3.91 34.44 -7.78
CA ARG A 6 -4.88 33.34 -7.64
C ARG A 6 -4.23 32.00 -7.30
N TYR A 7 -3.00 31.74 -7.76
CA TYR A 7 -2.37 30.44 -7.65
C TYR A 7 -1.20 30.45 -6.65
N ALA A 8 -1.14 29.41 -5.80
CA ALA A 8 -0.01 29.18 -4.91
C ALA A 8 1.18 28.55 -5.65
N ILE A 9 0.90 27.64 -6.58
CA ILE A 9 1.91 27.05 -7.46
C ILE A 9 1.39 27.12 -8.89
N GLU A 10 2.28 27.49 -9.82
CA GLU A 10 2.05 27.41 -11.24
C GLU A 10 3.27 26.82 -11.93
N LEU A 11 3.06 25.75 -12.67
CA LEU A 11 4.06 25.08 -13.49
C LEU A 11 3.69 25.26 -14.97
N ARG A 12 4.66 25.62 -15.81
CA ARG A 12 4.48 25.84 -17.24
C ARG A 12 5.51 25.07 -18.03
N GLY A 13 5.07 24.03 -18.74
CA GLY A 13 5.89 23.22 -19.63
C GLY A 13 7.05 22.53 -18.94
N ILE A 14 6.87 22.02 -17.71
CA ILE A 14 7.95 21.36 -16.97
C ILE A 14 8.32 20.04 -17.63
N ASP A 15 9.59 19.91 -18.01
CA ASP A 15 10.20 18.67 -18.49
C ASP A 15 11.20 18.13 -17.46
N LYS A 16 11.21 16.80 -17.26
CA LYS A 16 12.24 16.07 -16.53
C LYS A 16 12.53 14.72 -17.15
N ARG A 17 13.81 14.46 -17.42
CA ARG A 17 14.26 13.21 -18.02
C ARG A 17 15.35 12.55 -17.18
N PHE A 18 15.29 11.22 -17.08
CA PHE A 18 16.34 10.40 -16.50
C PHE A 18 16.81 9.38 -17.55
N GLY A 19 17.96 9.65 -18.16
CA GLY A 19 18.45 8.85 -19.28
C GLY A 19 17.44 8.84 -20.45
N GLU A 20 16.96 7.68 -20.83
CA GLU A 20 15.95 7.51 -21.90
C GLU A 20 14.51 7.72 -21.44
N VAL A 21 14.26 7.83 -20.12
CA VAL A 21 12.91 7.91 -19.56
C VAL A 21 12.50 9.36 -19.31
N TYR A 22 11.41 9.80 -19.92
CA TYR A 22 10.72 11.03 -19.55
C TYR A 22 9.85 10.79 -18.31
N ALA A 23 10.28 11.32 -17.18
CA ALA A 23 9.51 11.24 -15.95
C ALA A 23 8.39 12.30 -15.89
N ASN A 24 8.67 13.51 -16.44
CA ASN A 24 7.67 14.55 -16.64
C ASN A 24 7.88 15.15 -18.05
N LYS A 25 6.79 15.38 -18.77
CA LYS A 25 6.81 15.86 -20.15
C LYS A 25 5.77 16.96 -20.33
N GLN A 26 6.23 18.17 -20.55
CA GLN A 26 5.41 19.37 -20.76
C GLN A 26 4.29 19.50 -19.72
N ILE A 27 4.64 19.40 -18.44
CA ILE A 27 3.65 19.49 -17.34
C ILE A 27 3.24 20.95 -17.14
N ASP A 28 1.95 21.19 -17.28
CA ASP A 28 1.26 22.40 -16.85
C ASP A 28 0.41 22.08 -15.62
N LEU A 29 0.54 22.86 -14.55
CA LEU A 29 -0.22 22.67 -13.31
C LEU A 29 -0.51 24.01 -12.65
N GLN A 30 -1.73 24.23 -12.22
CA GLN A 30 -2.15 25.39 -11.46
C GLN A 30 -2.84 24.96 -10.17
N VAL A 31 -2.26 25.31 -9.01
CA VAL A 31 -2.80 25.01 -7.70
C VAL A 31 -3.34 26.30 -7.08
N GLN A 32 -4.64 26.35 -6.79
CA GLN A 32 -5.28 27.54 -6.20
C GLN A 32 -4.85 27.73 -4.75
N LYS A 33 -4.67 29.02 -4.34
CA LYS A 33 -4.39 29.36 -2.93
C LYS A 33 -5.54 28.94 -2.03
N GLY A 34 -5.21 28.40 -0.85
CA GLY A 34 -6.20 28.01 0.15
C GLY A 34 -7.12 26.88 -0.33
N SER A 35 -6.60 25.96 -1.14
CA SER A 35 -7.35 24.80 -1.62
C SER A 35 -6.61 23.49 -1.32
N ILE A 36 -7.34 22.39 -1.38
CA ILE A 36 -6.77 21.03 -1.38
C ILE A 36 -6.80 20.51 -2.81
N HIS A 37 -5.63 20.35 -3.41
CA HIS A 37 -5.46 19.90 -4.79
C HIS A 37 -4.94 18.46 -4.84
N GLY A 38 -5.71 17.56 -5.42
CA GLY A 38 -5.32 16.16 -5.61
C GLY A 38 -4.43 15.97 -6.85
N ILE A 39 -3.37 15.18 -6.73
CA ILE A 39 -2.60 14.70 -7.88
C ILE A 39 -2.66 13.19 -7.89
N VAL A 40 -3.35 12.63 -8.88
CA VAL A 40 -3.54 11.19 -9.04
C VAL A 40 -2.86 10.67 -10.31
N GLY A 41 -2.59 9.39 -10.33
CA GLY A 41 -1.99 8.70 -11.47
C GLY A 41 -1.44 7.35 -11.05
N GLU A 42 -1.20 6.48 -12.02
CA GLU A 42 -0.61 5.17 -11.77
C GLU A 42 0.82 5.29 -11.20
N ASN A 43 1.34 4.20 -10.63
CA ASN A 43 2.72 4.14 -10.19
C ASN A 43 3.66 4.35 -11.39
N GLY A 44 4.67 5.21 -11.22
CA GLY A 44 5.54 5.60 -12.33
C GLY A 44 4.96 6.67 -13.26
N ALA A 45 3.79 7.24 -12.98
CA ALA A 45 3.23 8.34 -13.77
C ALA A 45 4.00 9.66 -13.67
N GLY A 46 4.99 9.77 -12.76
CA GLY A 46 5.83 10.96 -12.60
C GLY A 46 5.44 11.87 -11.43
N LYS A 47 4.45 11.50 -10.62
CA LYS A 47 3.94 12.32 -9.49
C LYS A 47 5.02 12.73 -8.49
N SER A 48 5.71 11.75 -7.90
CA SER A 48 6.76 12.01 -6.90
C SER A 48 7.97 12.75 -7.50
N THR A 49 8.26 12.55 -8.81
CA THR A 49 9.27 13.33 -9.53
C THR A 49 8.86 14.80 -9.63
N LEU A 50 7.61 15.06 -9.98
CA LEU A 50 7.06 16.42 -10.07
C LEU A 50 7.15 17.14 -8.73
N MET A 51 6.75 16.46 -7.64
CA MET A 51 6.85 17.02 -6.29
C MET A 51 8.30 17.25 -5.85
N SER A 52 9.19 16.35 -6.22
CA SER A 52 10.62 16.52 -5.96
C SER A 52 11.22 17.72 -6.69
N ILE A 53 10.67 18.09 -7.86
CA ILE A 53 11.04 19.32 -8.57
C ILE A 53 10.52 20.55 -7.80
N ILE A 54 9.27 20.55 -7.36
CA ILE A 54 8.69 21.67 -6.59
C ILE A 54 9.43 21.85 -5.27
N TYR A 55 9.80 20.77 -4.60
CA TYR A 55 10.53 20.80 -3.34
C TYR A 55 12.05 21.03 -3.49
N GLY A 56 12.55 21.06 -4.73
CA GLY A 56 13.96 21.36 -5.03
C GLY A 56 14.94 20.19 -4.90
N PHE A 57 14.47 18.95 -4.80
CA PHE A 57 15.33 17.75 -4.85
C PHE A 57 15.81 17.45 -6.27
N TYR A 58 15.00 17.77 -7.27
CA TYR A 58 15.38 17.67 -8.68
C TYR A 58 15.20 19.03 -9.36
N HIS A 59 16.06 19.32 -10.34
CA HIS A 59 15.87 20.47 -11.22
C HIS A 59 15.07 20.05 -12.44
N ALA A 60 14.13 20.89 -12.85
CA ALA A 60 13.49 20.75 -14.16
C ALA A 60 14.53 20.95 -15.27
N ASP A 61 14.43 20.16 -16.34
CA ASP A 61 15.30 20.29 -17.50
C ASP A 61 14.82 21.42 -18.41
N LYS A 62 13.48 21.70 -18.41
CA LYS A 62 12.82 22.80 -19.09
C LYS A 62 11.57 23.24 -18.32
N GLY A 63 11.05 24.41 -18.73
CA GLY A 63 9.84 24.99 -18.19
C GLY A 63 10.11 26.02 -17.10
N GLU A 64 9.03 26.59 -16.59
CA GLU A 64 9.04 27.62 -15.56
C GLU A 64 8.15 27.22 -14.39
N MET A 65 8.57 27.59 -13.18
CA MET A 65 7.80 27.41 -11.96
C MET A 65 7.64 28.74 -11.26
N LEU A 66 6.40 29.01 -10.79
CA LEU A 66 6.10 30.18 -9.97
C LEU A 66 5.49 29.70 -8.63
N ILE A 67 5.89 30.36 -7.55
CA ILE A 67 5.27 30.24 -6.23
C ILE A 67 4.74 31.61 -5.85
N ASP A 68 3.46 31.69 -5.50
CA ASP A 68 2.73 32.93 -5.19
C ASP A 68 2.92 34.01 -6.29
N GLY A 69 2.97 33.58 -7.58
CA GLY A 69 3.17 34.46 -8.74
C GLY A 69 4.62 34.89 -8.99
N ASN A 70 5.56 34.52 -8.13
CA ASN A 70 6.98 34.85 -8.28
C ASN A 70 7.75 33.71 -8.93
N PRO A 71 8.63 33.99 -9.92
CA PRO A 71 9.49 32.96 -10.51
C PRO A 71 10.29 32.24 -9.42
N PHE A 72 10.27 30.91 -9.46
CA PHE A 72 10.92 30.07 -8.47
C PHE A 72 11.79 29.00 -9.14
N LYS A 73 13.06 28.99 -8.82
CA LYS A 73 14.04 28.02 -9.32
C LYS A 73 14.91 27.55 -8.15
N PRO A 74 14.46 26.53 -7.40
CA PRO A 74 15.17 26.07 -6.21
C PRO A 74 16.50 25.40 -6.57
N HIS A 75 17.53 25.65 -5.77
CA HIS A 75 18.80 24.93 -5.80
C HIS A 75 18.82 23.75 -4.80
N GLY A 76 17.83 23.68 -3.92
CA GLY A 76 17.66 22.64 -2.92
C GLY A 76 16.40 22.83 -2.09
N SER A 77 16.13 21.90 -1.19
CA SER A 77 14.94 21.91 -0.31
C SER A 77 14.90 23.14 0.62
N GLN A 78 16.05 23.74 0.96
CA GLN A 78 16.11 24.94 1.78
C GLN A 78 15.41 26.15 1.10
N ASP A 79 15.56 26.26 -0.23
CA ASP A 79 14.89 27.32 -0.98
C ASP A 79 13.37 27.12 -0.99
N ALA A 80 12.92 25.85 -1.08
CA ALA A 80 11.50 25.52 -1.01
C ALA A 80 10.92 25.83 0.38
N ILE A 81 11.63 25.47 1.44
CA ILE A 81 11.25 25.80 2.82
C ILE A 81 11.17 27.32 3.01
N ALA A 82 12.16 28.08 2.54
CA ALA A 82 12.17 29.54 2.59
C ALA A 82 11.01 30.17 1.80
N ALA A 83 10.57 29.54 0.72
CA ALA A 83 9.39 29.93 -0.05
C ALA A 83 8.06 29.50 0.62
N GLY A 84 8.10 28.84 1.76
CA GLY A 84 6.93 28.36 2.50
C GLY A 84 6.34 27.04 1.99
N VAL A 85 7.13 26.21 1.29
CA VAL A 85 6.74 24.89 0.85
C VAL A 85 7.25 23.86 1.85
N GLY A 86 6.35 23.06 2.42
CA GLY A 86 6.65 21.90 3.25
C GLY A 86 6.28 20.60 2.55
N MET A 87 7.01 19.51 2.82
CA MET A 87 6.71 18.20 2.25
C MET A 87 6.72 17.13 3.33
N VAL A 88 5.67 16.32 3.36
CA VAL A 88 5.55 15.11 4.15
C VAL A 88 5.71 13.93 3.18
N HIS A 89 6.75 13.15 3.39
CA HIS A 89 7.11 12.03 2.52
C HIS A 89 6.33 10.77 2.86
N GLN A 90 6.20 9.87 1.90
CA GLN A 90 5.58 8.55 2.07
C GLN A 90 6.25 7.72 3.18
N HIS A 91 7.59 7.83 3.32
CA HIS A 91 8.35 7.29 4.44
C HIS A 91 8.76 8.44 5.35
N PHE A 92 8.40 8.38 6.61
CA PHE A 92 8.66 9.45 7.56
C PHE A 92 10.18 9.73 7.68
N MET A 93 10.51 11.01 7.61
CA MET A 93 11.88 11.50 7.76
C MET A 93 12.14 11.91 9.20
N LEU A 94 11.81 10.98 10.14
CA LEU A 94 11.99 11.17 11.58
C LEU A 94 13.18 10.35 12.08
N VAL A 95 13.87 10.87 13.07
CA VAL A 95 14.96 10.18 13.78
C VAL A 95 14.34 9.41 14.94
N ASN A 96 14.32 8.09 14.86
CA ASN A 96 13.54 7.22 15.75
C ASN A 96 13.90 7.39 17.24
N ASN A 97 15.19 7.49 17.58
CA ASN A 97 15.67 7.60 18.95
C ASN A 97 15.64 9.04 19.52
N PHE A 98 15.13 10.02 18.75
CA PHE A 98 14.91 11.39 19.21
C PHE A 98 13.48 11.55 19.70
N THR A 99 13.29 12.51 20.62
CA THR A 99 11.96 12.96 21.04
C THR A 99 11.24 13.68 19.89
N VAL A 100 9.90 13.84 20.01
CA VAL A 100 9.12 14.63 19.07
C VAL A 100 9.66 16.04 18.96
N LEU A 101 9.92 16.69 20.09
CA LEU A 101 10.45 18.06 20.15
C LEU A 101 11.79 18.17 19.41
N GLU A 102 12.72 17.27 19.65
CA GLU A 102 14.03 17.25 18.99
C GLU A 102 13.88 17.03 17.48
N ASN A 103 12.98 16.16 17.03
CA ASN A 103 12.72 15.93 15.62
C ASN A 103 12.19 17.16 14.89
N VAL A 104 11.29 17.91 15.52
CA VAL A 104 10.68 19.10 14.90
C VAL A 104 11.69 20.22 14.74
N ILE A 105 12.53 20.47 15.76
CA ILE A 105 13.50 21.56 15.73
C ILE A 105 14.78 21.21 14.95
N LEU A 106 15.04 19.94 14.66
CA LEU A 106 16.24 19.50 13.95
C LEU A 106 16.42 20.25 12.62
N GLY A 107 17.51 21.03 12.50
CA GLY A 107 17.79 21.86 11.32
C GLY A 107 16.97 23.15 11.21
N ALA A 108 16.26 23.54 12.30
CA ALA A 108 15.55 24.81 12.43
C ALA A 108 15.91 25.52 13.74
N GLU A 109 17.08 25.21 14.31
CA GLU A 109 17.58 25.78 15.56
C GLU A 109 17.93 27.27 15.38
N ASN A 110 17.35 28.12 16.22
CA ASN A 110 17.63 29.55 16.24
C ASN A 110 18.77 29.85 17.24
N GLY A 111 20.03 29.76 16.78
CA GLY A 111 21.21 30.22 17.52
C GLY A 111 21.96 29.14 18.33
N TRP A 112 23.03 29.54 19.01
CA TRP A 112 24.01 28.68 19.69
C TRP A 112 23.55 28.07 21.01
N HIS A 113 22.39 28.45 21.55
CA HIS A 113 21.86 27.96 22.82
C HIS A 113 20.64 27.09 22.63
N LEU A 114 20.83 25.77 22.49
CA LEU A 114 19.77 24.77 22.33
C LEU A 114 18.65 24.89 23.38
N GLY A 115 18.96 25.13 24.65
CA GLY A 115 17.96 25.13 25.71
C GLY A 115 16.91 26.27 25.61
N LYS A 116 17.30 27.48 25.12
CA LYS A 116 16.36 28.56 24.87
C LYS A 116 15.53 28.33 23.62
N SER A 117 16.11 27.68 22.62
CA SER A 117 15.43 27.25 21.38
C SER A 117 14.36 26.19 21.66
N LEU A 118 14.66 25.21 22.52
CA LEU A 118 13.74 24.15 22.94
C LEU A 118 12.48 24.68 23.62
N ALA A 119 12.63 25.57 24.64
CA ALA A 119 11.48 26.12 25.35
C ALA A 119 10.57 27.00 24.46
N ALA A 120 11.17 27.75 23.53
CA ALA A 120 10.42 28.54 22.57
C ALA A 120 9.69 27.65 21.55
N ALA A 121 10.36 26.60 21.09
CA ALA A 121 9.76 25.61 20.18
C ALA A 121 8.62 24.84 20.84
N GLU A 122 8.79 24.40 22.08
CA GLU A 122 7.76 23.71 22.85
C GLU A 122 6.48 24.54 22.99
N LYS A 123 6.60 25.82 23.28
CA LYS A 123 5.46 26.75 23.36
C LYS A 123 4.76 26.87 22.00
N LEU A 124 5.51 27.14 20.94
CA LEU A 124 4.95 27.31 19.59
C LEU A 124 4.31 26.00 19.08
N LEU A 125 4.95 24.87 19.32
CA LEU A 125 4.38 23.57 18.97
C LEU A 125 3.11 23.25 19.73
N GLY A 126 3.04 23.60 21.02
CA GLY A 126 1.83 23.45 21.81
C GLY A 126 0.68 24.34 21.30
N GLU A 127 0.97 25.53 20.76
CA GLU A 127 -0.01 26.41 20.12
C GLU A 127 -0.47 25.78 18.79
N LEU A 128 0.45 25.43 17.90
CA LEU A 128 0.14 24.78 16.61
C LEU A 128 -0.65 23.47 16.80
N ALA A 129 -0.23 22.62 17.74
CA ALA A 129 -0.90 21.36 18.00
C ALA A 129 -2.37 21.55 18.41
N ARG A 130 -2.65 22.53 19.26
CA ARG A 130 -4.02 22.86 19.69
C ARG A 130 -4.85 23.49 18.56
N ASP A 131 -4.27 24.45 17.84
CA ASP A 131 -4.96 25.19 16.80
C ASP A 131 -5.41 24.27 15.66
N TYR A 132 -4.60 23.26 15.32
CA TYR A 132 -4.86 22.33 14.23
C TYR A 132 -5.40 20.95 14.66
N GLY A 133 -5.42 20.66 15.97
CA GLY A 133 -5.82 19.34 16.46
C GLY A 133 -4.76 18.26 16.21
N LEU A 134 -3.48 18.65 16.20
CA LEU A 134 -2.32 17.78 15.97
C LEU A 134 -1.60 17.44 17.29
N GLU A 135 -2.34 17.21 18.36
CA GLU A 135 -1.75 16.92 19.68
C GLU A 135 -0.86 15.67 19.63
N VAL A 136 0.36 15.83 20.15
CA VAL A 136 1.41 14.77 20.23
C VAL A 136 2.20 14.93 21.52
N PRO A 137 2.72 13.84 22.11
CA PRO A 137 3.56 13.89 23.32
C PRO A 137 4.98 14.37 22.97
N LEU A 138 5.28 15.64 23.22
CA LEU A 138 6.52 16.30 22.77
C LEU A 138 7.82 15.67 23.32
N HIS A 139 7.76 15.02 24.49
CA HIS A 139 8.93 14.45 25.17
C HIS A 139 9.09 12.94 24.98
N GLU A 140 8.15 12.28 24.32
CA GLU A 140 8.27 10.86 23.97
C GLU A 140 9.16 10.68 22.74
N LYS A 141 9.86 9.55 22.68
CA LYS A 141 10.64 9.18 21.50
C LYS A 141 9.73 8.78 20.35
N VAL A 142 10.17 9.10 19.14
CA VAL A 142 9.41 8.78 17.93
C VAL A 142 9.22 7.27 17.75
N GLU A 143 10.22 6.46 18.15
CA GLU A 143 10.14 4.98 18.05
C GLU A 143 9.03 4.36 18.92
N ASP A 144 8.62 5.06 19.98
CA ASP A 144 7.57 4.61 20.91
C ASP A 144 6.15 5.05 20.48
N LEU A 145 6.05 5.90 19.44
CA LEU A 145 4.78 6.45 18.99
C LEU A 145 4.08 5.53 17.98
N PRO A 146 2.75 5.39 18.08
CA PRO A 146 1.94 4.85 16.98
C PRO A 146 2.16 5.62 15.67
N VAL A 147 2.02 4.93 14.54
CA VAL A 147 2.31 5.48 13.21
C VAL A 147 1.48 6.74 12.90
N GLY A 148 0.21 6.77 13.32
CA GLY A 148 -0.65 7.95 13.17
C GLY A 148 -0.15 9.19 13.92
N LEU A 149 0.51 9.02 15.08
CA LEU A 149 1.15 10.13 15.79
C LEU A 149 2.45 10.55 15.11
N GLN A 150 3.25 9.63 14.58
CA GLN A 150 4.45 9.96 13.82
C GLN A 150 4.11 10.84 12.61
N GLN A 151 3.01 10.58 11.94
CA GLN A 151 2.53 11.40 10.83
C GLN A 151 2.16 12.82 11.27
N ARG A 152 1.49 12.97 12.41
CA ARG A 152 1.21 14.30 12.98
C ARG A 152 2.49 15.08 13.28
N VAL A 153 3.53 14.38 13.75
CA VAL A 153 4.86 14.97 13.98
C VAL A 153 5.45 15.52 12.68
N GLU A 154 5.36 14.79 11.57
CA GLU A 154 5.84 15.28 10.26
C GLU A 154 5.09 16.53 9.78
N ILE A 155 3.77 16.58 9.97
CA ILE A 155 2.97 17.76 9.62
C ILE A 155 3.35 18.93 10.52
N LEU A 156 3.44 18.73 11.84
CA LEU A 156 3.88 19.76 12.79
C LEU A 156 5.27 20.30 12.47
N LYS A 157 6.19 19.43 12.07
CA LYS A 157 7.55 19.81 11.64
C LYS A 157 7.52 20.73 10.41
N ALA A 158 6.65 20.46 9.43
CA ALA A 158 6.48 21.33 8.27
C ALA A 158 5.86 22.68 8.67
N LEU A 159 4.82 22.68 9.52
CA LEU A 159 4.16 23.90 10.01
C LEU A 159 5.08 24.75 10.88
N TYR A 160 5.87 24.14 11.77
CA TYR A 160 6.87 24.81 12.60
C TYR A 160 7.88 25.59 11.75
N ARG A 161 8.22 25.06 10.57
CA ARG A 161 9.11 25.72 9.59
C ARG A 161 8.42 26.78 8.75
N GLY A 162 7.15 27.08 9.03
CA GLY A 162 6.40 28.14 8.36
C GLY A 162 5.82 27.73 7.00
N ALA A 163 5.57 26.44 6.78
CA ALA A 163 4.96 25.97 5.54
C ALA A 163 3.54 26.55 5.39
N ARG A 164 3.28 27.16 4.24
CA ARG A 164 1.97 27.64 3.79
C ARG A 164 1.42 26.79 2.65
N ILE A 165 2.30 26.07 1.96
CA ILE A 165 1.99 25.08 0.93
C ILE A 165 2.50 23.74 1.43
N LEU A 166 1.60 22.78 1.65
CA LEU A 166 1.93 21.45 2.17
C LEU A 166 1.77 20.42 1.05
N ILE A 167 2.82 19.68 0.77
CA ILE A 167 2.81 18.52 -0.13
C ILE A 167 2.77 17.26 0.73
N LEU A 168 1.76 16.42 0.54
CA LEU A 168 1.58 15.16 1.26
C LEU A 168 1.63 14.01 0.25
N ASP A 169 2.66 13.16 0.34
CA ASP A 169 2.86 12.02 -0.57
C ASP A 169 2.37 10.73 0.12
N GLU A 170 1.22 10.20 -0.35
CA GLU A 170 0.54 9.01 0.16
C GLU A 170 0.36 8.98 1.70
N PRO A 171 -0.23 10.02 2.30
CA PRO A 171 -0.20 10.19 3.74
C PRO A 171 -1.02 9.16 4.53
N THR A 172 -1.90 8.41 3.89
CA THR A 172 -2.81 7.44 4.54
C THR A 172 -2.40 5.99 4.35
N GLY A 173 -1.24 5.76 3.73
CA GLY A 173 -0.80 4.40 3.36
C GLY A 173 -0.65 3.42 4.52
N VAL A 174 -0.51 3.92 5.74
CA VAL A 174 -0.28 3.15 6.97
C VAL A 174 -1.32 3.43 8.07
N LEU A 175 -2.35 4.23 7.77
CA LEU A 175 -3.39 4.64 8.70
C LEU A 175 -4.61 3.72 8.64
N THR A 176 -5.28 3.56 9.78
CA THR A 176 -6.65 3.03 9.82
C THR A 176 -7.62 4.01 9.16
N PRO A 177 -8.80 3.56 8.71
CA PRO A 177 -9.83 4.46 8.16
C PRO A 177 -10.18 5.63 9.10
N GLN A 178 -10.29 5.39 10.39
CA GLN A 178 -10.62 6.39 11.40
C GLN A 178 -9.48 7.43 11.55
N GLU A 179 -8.22 6.98 11.52
CA GLU A 179 -7.07 7.87 11.53
C GLU A 179 -6.99 8.71 10.25
N ALA A 180 -7.32 8.12 9.09
CA ALA A 180 -7.39 8.83 7.82
C ALA A 180 -8.49 9.90 7.84
N ASP A 181 -9.69 9.58 8.33
CA ASP A 181 -10.79 10.53 8.48
C ASP A 181 -10.39 11.68 9.42
N HIS A 182 -9.72 11.38 10.54
CA HIS A 182 -9.19 12.42 11.43
C HIS A 182 -8.13 13.30 10.75
N LEU A 183 -7.22 12.71 9.98
CA LEU A 183 -6.26 13.47 9.18
C LEU A 183 -6.98 14.42 8.21
N PHE A 184 -8.04 13.96 7.54
CA PHE A 184 -8.82 14.80 6.62
C PHE A 184 -9.45 16.00 7.31
N GLU A 185 -9.95 15.83 8.53
CA GLU A 185 -10.47 16.97 9.32
C GLU A 185 -9.36 17.98 9.66
N VAL A 186 -8.15 17.51 9.98
CA VAL A 186 -6.98 18.37 10.20
C VAL A 186 -6.61 19.13 8.91
N LEU A 187 -6.57 18.45 7.76
CA LEU A 187 -6.23 19.09 6.49
C LEU A 187 -7.29 20.12 6.07
N LYS A 188 -8.59 19.86 6.31
CA LYS A 188 -9.65 20.83 6.10
C LYS A 188 -9.46 22.07 6.97
N LYS A 189 -9.14 21.91 8.27
CA LYS A 189 -8.85 23.04 9.17
C LYS A 189 -7.67 23.88 8.68
N LEU A 190 -6.58 23.23 8.25
CA LEU A 190 -5.41 23.91 7.68
C LEU A 190 -5.78 24.72 6.44
N ARG A 191 -6.55 24.15 5.51
CA ARG A 191 -7.08 24.83 4.32
C ARG A 191 -7.93 26.05 4.71
N ASP A 192 -8.85 25.87 5.64
CA ASP A 192 -9.79 26.92 6.07
C ASP A 192 -9.06 28.10 6.76
N GLN A 193 -7.85 27.85 7.26
CA GLN A 193 -6.94 28.87 7.79
C GLN A 193 -5.98 29.43 6.73
N GLY A 194 -6.17 29.07 5.45
CA GLY A 194 -5.46 29.63 4.30
C GLY A 194 -4.26 28.82 3.82
N ALA A 195 -3.97 27.64 4.38
CA ALA A 195 -2.95 26.76 3.86
C ALA A 195 -3.39 26.18 2.50
N THR A 196 -2.44 26.02 1.59
CA THR A 196 -2.63 25.28 0.33
C THR A 196 -2.07 23.88 0.47
N ILE A 197 -2.82 22.87 0.08
CA ILE A 197 -2.44 21.48 0.27
C ILE A 197 -2.42 20.76 -1.08
N ILE A 198 -1.34 20.04 -1.36
CA ILE A 198 -1.23 19.12 -2.49
C ILE A 198 -1.23 17.70 -1.92
N LEU A 199 -2.26 16.94 -2.27
CA LEU A 199 -2.41 15.54 -1.85
C LEU A 199 -2.09 14.62 -3.00
N ILE A 200 -1.05 13.80 -2.84
CA ILE A 200 -0.69 12.77 -3.80
C ILE A 200 -1.16 11.43 -3.24
N THR A 201 -2.01 10.76 -3.97
CA THR A 201 -2.47 9.43 -3.61
C THR A 201 -2.97 8.68 -4.85
N HIS A 202 -2.98 7.37 -4.80
CA HIS A 202 -3.66 6.53 -5.78
C HIS A 202 -5.04 6.07 -5.28
N LYS A 203 -5.40 6.41 -4.03
CA LYS A 203 -6.67 6.05 -3.39
C LYS A 203 -7.75 7.06 -3.78
N LEU A 204 -8.57 6.71 -4.76
CA LEU A 204 -9.60 7.60 -5.31
C LEU A 204 -10.65 8.05 -4.29
N ARG A 205 -10.92 7.23 -3.26
CA ARG A 205 -11.81 7.59 -2.16
C ARG A 205 -11.32 8.83 -1.42
N GLU A 206 -10.03 8.90 -1.12
CA GLU A 206 -9.41 10.01 -0.41
C GLU A 206 -9.52 11.31 -1.21
N ILE A 207 -9.26 11.22 -2.51
CA ILE A 207 -9.39 12.35 -3.43
C ILE A 207 -10.81 12.89 -3.40
N LEU A 208 -11.80 12.04 -3.59
CA LEU A 208 -13.20 12.44 -3.62
C LEU A 208 -13.71 12.99 -2.28
N ALA A 209 -13.10 12.56 -1.15
CA ALA A 209 -13.52 12.97 0.18
C ALA A 209 -13.02 14.36 0.60
N ILE A 210 -11.87 14.81 0.07
CA ILE A 210 -11.18 15.97 0.67
C ILE A 210 -10.75 17.04 -0.34
N THR A 211 -10.51 16.70 -1.61
CA THR A 211 -9.94 17.65 -2.57
C THR A 211 -10.99 18.57 -3.19
N ASP A 212 -10.57 19.77 -3.58
CA ASP A 212 -11.39 20.73 -4.33
C ASP A 212 -11.22 20.51 -5.84
N GLN A 213 -9.99 20.20 -6.27
CA GLN A 213 -9.63 19.93 -7.65
C GLN A 213 -8.67 18.74 -7.74
N VAL A 214 -8.68 18.05 -8.87
CA VAL A 214 -7.82 16.90 -9.15
C VAL A 214 -7.12 17.08 -10.48
N SER A 215 -5.82 16.86 -10.49
CA SER A 215 -4.99 16.74 -11.70
C SER A 215 -4.58 15.30 -11.89
N ILE A 216 -4.76 14.79 -13.09
CA ILE A 216 -4.51 13.37 -13.41
C ILE A 216 -3.24 13.28 -14.26
N MET A 217 -2.26 12.51 -13.76
CA MET A 217 -1.00 12.21 -14.46
C MET A 217 -1.00 10.80 -15.02
N ARG A 218 -0.53 10.67 -16.25
CA ARG A 218 -0.34 9.39 -16.91
C ARG A 218 0.91 9.43 -17.81
N ARG A 219 1.85 8.49 -17.58
CA ARG A 219 3.08 8.33 -18.39
C ARG A 219 3.90 9.62 -18.53
N GLY A 220 4.00 10.37 -17.45
CA GLY A 220 4.77 11.62 -17.41
C GLY A 220 4.04 12.85 -17.96
N GLU A 221 2.80 12.74 -18.39
CA GLU A 221 1.99 13.85 -18.91
C GLU A 221 0.79 14.15 -18.00
N MET A 222 0.37 15.42 -17.97
CA MET A 222 -0.88 15.81 -17.32
C MET A 222 -2.02 15.62 -18.34
N VAL A 223 -2.94 14.68 -18.04
CA VAL A 223 -4.00 14.29 -19.00
C VAL A 223 -5.34 14.98 -18.75
N ALA A 224 -5.59 15.42 -17.53
CA ALA A 224 -6.82 16.15 -17.18
C ALA A 224 -6.65 16.98 -15.91
N HIS A 225 -7.47 18.02 -15.80
CA HIS A 225 -7.74 18.80 -14.59
C HIS A 225 -9.25 18.87 -14.41
N VAL A 226 -9.76 18.41 -13.28
CA VAL A 226 -11.20 18.34 -13.02
C VAL A 226 -11.52 18.88 -11.62
N ALA A 227 -12.67 19.52 -11.48
CA ALA A 227 -13.18 19.84 -10.16
C ALA A 227 -13.70 18.55 -9.50
N THR A 228 -13.34 18.28 -8.25
CA THR A 228 -13.69 17.03 -7.57
C THR A 228 -15.19 16.80 -7.49
N LYS A 229 -15.97 17.87 -7.35
CA LYS A 229 -17.45 17.82 -7.33
C LYS A 229 -18.09 17.39 -8.65
N ASP A 230 -17.36 17.48 -9.77
CA ASP A 230 -17.85 17.22 -11.12
C ASP A 230 -17.32 15.87 -11.67
N THR A 231 -16.74 15.02 -10.82
CA THR A 231 -16.18 13.73 -11.21
C THR A 231 -16.55 12.65 -10.18
N ASP A 232 -16.35 11.39 -10.54
CA ASP A 232 -16.57 10.22 -9.71
C ASP A 232 -15.37 9.25 -9.75
N LYS A 233 -15.46 8.16 -8.95
CA LYS A 233 -14.39 7.16 -8.83
C LYS A 233 -14.08 6.48 -10.17
N GLU A 234 -15.11 6.19 -10.94
CA GLU A 234 -15.02 5.52 -12.23
C GLU A 234 -14.34 6.40 -13.29
N GLN A 235 -14.75 7.67 -13.38
CA GLN A 235 -14.16 8.63 -14.31
C GLN A 235 -12.67 8.89 -13.98
N LEU A 236 -12.34 9.06 -12.71
CA LEU A 236 -10.95 9.24 -12.30
C LEU A 236 -10.10 8.02 -12.67
N ALA A 237 -10.60 6.80 -12.42
CA ALA A 237 -9.92 5.57 -12.79
C ALA A 237 -9.73 5.45 -14.31
N GLU A 238 -10.75 5.78 -15.11
CA GLU A 238 -10.66 5.79 -16.57
C GLU A 238 -9.61 6.78 -17.08
N LEU A 239 -9.55 7.98 -16.52
CA LEU A 239 -8.55 8.99 -16.87
C LEU A 239 -7.14 8.55 -16.51
N MET A 240 -6.96 7.91 -15.33
CA MET A 240 -5.66 7.41 -14.88
C MET A 240 -5.14 6.29 -15.79
N VAL A 241 -5.99 5.33 -16.14
CA VAL A 241 -5.61 4.14 -16.92
C VAL A 241 -5.67 4.40 -18.42
N GLY A 242 -6.58 5.30 -18.87
CA GLY A 242 -6.81 5.62 -20.29
C GLY A 242 -7.72 4.63 -21.02
N ARG A 243 -8.45 3.80 -20.30
CA ARG A 243 -9.50 2.90 -20.76
C ARG A 243 -10.55 2.72 -19.67
N LYS A 244 -11.71 2.22 -20.05
CA LYS A 244 -12.72 1.80 -19.05
C LYS A 244 -12.16 0.74 -18.12
N VAL A 245 -12.38 0.94 -16.82
CA VAL A 245 -11.95 0.04 -15.74
C VAL A 245 -13.16 -0.35 -14.91
N ARG A 246 -13.29 -1.63 -14.60
CA ARG A 246 -14.30 -2.10 -13.65
C ARG A 246 -13.66 -2.18 -12.27
N LEU A 247 -13.99 -1.23 -11.40
CA LEU A 247 -13.47 -1.18 -10.04
C LEU A 247 -14.14 -2.23 -9.12
N LYS A 248 -15.34 -2.66 -9.45
CA LYS A 248 -16.01 -3.77 -8.75
C LYS A 248 -15.91 -5.03 -9.61
N VAL A 249 -15.43 -6.10 -8.95
CA VAL A 249 -15.45 -7.42 -9.58
C VAL A 249 -16.85 -8.00 -9.46
N ASP A 250 -17.40 -8.42 -10.59
CA ASP A 250 -18.64 -9.17 -10.60
C ASP A 250 -18.34 -10.60 -10.14
N LYS A 251 -18.51 -10.83 -8.84
CA LYS A 251 -18.38 -12.16 -8.23
C LYS A 251 -19.77 -12.75 -8.02
N GLY A 252 -20.06 -13.86 -8.66
CA GLY A 252 -21.28 -14.63 -8.36
C GLY A 252 -21.31 -15.08 -6.89
N THR A 253 -22.42 -15.66 -6.46
CA THR A 253 -22.57 -16.22 -5.11
C THR A 253 -21.58 -17.38 -4.93
N ALA A 254 -20.79 -17.35 -3.88
CA ALA A 254 -19.90 -18.45 -3.53
C ALA A 254 -20.70 -19.74 -3.25
N GLN A 255 -20.11 -20.87 -3.60
CA GLN A 255 -20.64 -22.20 -3.29
C GLN A 255 -19.58 -22.96 -2.44
N PRO A 256 -19.52 -22.65 -1.11
CA PRO A 256 -18.52 -23.26 -0.24
C PRO A 256 -18.70 -24.76 -0.16
N GLY A 257 -17.65 -25.51 -0.49
CA GLY A 257 -17.58 -26.97 -0.41
C GLY A 257 -16.91 -27.45 0.89
N GLU A 258 -16.06 -28.47 0.75
CA GLU A 258 -15.29 -29.03 1.86
C GLU A 258 -14.22 -28.06 2.38
N ALA A 259 -13.83 -28.22 3.64
CA ALA A 259 -12.74 -27.46 4.24
C ALA A 259 -11.41 -27.91 3.63
N LYS A 260 -10.71 -26.99 2.97
CA LYS A 260 -9.37 -27.23 2.37
C LYS A 260 -8.23 -26.72 3.26
N LEU A 261 -8.47 -25.67 4.05
CA LEU A 261 -7.56 -25.20 5.08
C LEU A 261 -8.30 -25.12 6.41
N LYS A 262 -7.79 -25.76 7.45
CA LYS A 262 -8.26 -25.65 8.83
C LYS A 262 -7.11 -25.18 9.70
N VAL A 263 -7.31 -24.11 10.45
CA VAL A 263 -6.38 -23.57 11.44
C VAL A 263 -6.98 -23.74 12.82
N ASP A 264 -6.21 -24.26 13.78
CA ASP A 264 -6.69 -24.64 15.12
C ASP A 264 -5.70 -24.18 16.19
N GLY A 265 -6.10 -23.15 16.96
CA GLY A 265 -5.33 -22.61 18.08
C GLY A 265 -3.92 -22.14 17.72
N LEU A 266 -3.69 -21.73 16.48
CA LEU A 266 -2.36 -21.39 15.98
C LEU A 266 -1.79 -20.18 16.70
N SER A 267 -0.58 -20.34 17.28
CA SER A 267 0.15 -19.27 17.97
C SER A 267 1.59 -19.20 17.52
N TYR A 268 2.16 -17.99 17.59
CA TYR A 268 3.56 -17.74 17.30
C TYR A 268 4.15 -16.70 18.24
N VAL A 269 5.32 -17.02 18.80
CA VAL A 269 6.14 -16.13 19.64
C VAL A 269 7.42 -15.83 18.84
N ASP A 270 7.75 -14.56 18.67
CA ASP A 270 8.94 -14.13 17.97
C ASP A 270 10.22 -14.29 18.82
N ASP A 271 11.40 -14.05 18.24
CA ASP A 271 12.70 -14.18 18.90
C ASP A 271 12.88 -13.19 20.07
N ALA A 272 12.08 -12.12 20.12
CA ALA A 272 12.06 -11.17 21.23
C ALA A 272 11.11 -11.60 22.37
N GLY A 273 10.43 -12.75 22.24
CA GLY A 273 9.47 -13.27 23.21
C GLY A 273 8.07 -12.65 23.11
N VAL A 274 7.78 -11.91 22.05
CA VAL A 274 6.46 -11.30 21.83
C VAL A 274 5.55 -12.27 21.08
N GLU A 275 4.36 -12.53 21.63
CA GLU A 275 3.35 -13.36 20.97
C GLU A 275 2.65 -12.55 19.88
N ARG A 276 3.01 -12.81 18.61
CA ARG A 276 2.51 -12.10 17.41
C ARG A 276 1.22 -12.68 16.86
N VAL A 277 1.01 -13.99 17.01
CA VAL A 277 -0.22 -14.71 16.67
C VAL A 277 -0.70 -15.44 17.90
N LYS A 278 -1.95 -15.24 18.31
CA LYS A 278 -2.48 -15.62 19.61
C LYS A 278 -3.71 -16.50 19.45
N SER A 279 -3.51 -17.82 19.42
CA SER A 279 -4.58 -18.84 19.38
C SER A 279 -5.62 -18.60 18.26
N VAL A 280 -5.13 -18.39 17.04
CA VAL A 280 -5.98 -18.13 15.87
C VAL A 280 -6.59 -19.42 15.36
N SER A 281 -7.92 -19.42 15.15
CA SER A 281 -8.67 -20.55 14.61
C SER A 281 -9.66 -20.09 13.55
N PHE A 282 -9.64 -20.74 12.38
CA PHE A 282 -10.59 -20.52 11.29
C PHE A 282 -10.52 -21.65 10.25
N THR A 283 -11.44 -21.62 9.29
CA THR A 283 -11.49 -22.58 8.18
C THR A 283 -11.66 -21.83 6.87
N VAL A 284 -11.01 -22.31 5.80
CA VAL A 284 -11.26 -21.87 4.42
C VAL A 284 -11.74 -23.05 3.60
N ARG A 285 -12.87 -22.90 2.91
CA ARG A 285 -13.52 -23.98 2.15
C ARG A 285 -13.21 -23.87 0.67
N ALA A 286 -13.31 -24.98 -0.04
CA ALA A 286 -13.31 -24.99 -1.49
C ALA A 286 -14.39 -24.03 -2.04
N GLY A 287 -14.08 -23.25 -3.06
CA GLY A 287 -15.02 -22.30 -3.67
C GLY A 287 -15.35 -21.08 -2.81
N GLU A 288 -14.46 -20.71 -1.88
CA GLU A 288 -14.63 -19.59 -0.96
C GLU A 288 -13.41 -18.69 -0.94
N VAL A 289 -13.62 -17.37 -0.85
CA VAL A 289 -12.60 -16.39 -0.49
C VAL A 289 -12.85 -15.93 0.95
N VAL A 290 -11.93 -16.26 1.85
CA VAL A 290 -11.91 -15.72 3.21
C VAL A 290 -10.92 -14.57 3.26
N GLY A 291 -11.39 -13.36 3.55
CA GLY A 291 -10.56 -12.17 3.72
C GLY A 291 -10.14 -11.99 5.17
N ILE A 292 -8.89 -11.61 5.41
CA ILE A 292 -8.41 -11.16 6.71
C ILE A 292 -8.13 -9.67 6.64
N ALA A 293 -8.97 -8.87 7.30
CA ALA A 293 -8.81 -7.44 7.46
C ALA A 293 -8.03 -7.12 8.75
N GLY A 294 -7.12 -6.15 8.70
CA GLY A 294 -6.36 -5.69 9.86
C GLY A 294 -5.36 -4.61 9.47
N VAL A 295 -4.82 -3.89 10.45
CA VAL A 295 -3.73 -2.93 10.21
C VAL A 295 -2.38 -3.64 10.22
N SER A 296 -1.40 -3.04 9.55
CA SER A 296 -0.02 -3.58 9.54
C SER A 296 0.51 -3.77 10.97
N GLY A 297 1.13 -4.93 11.21
CA GLY A 297 1.68 -5.26 12.54
C GLY A 297 0.74 -6.01 13.47
N ASN A 298 -0.49 -6.30 13.08
CA ASN A 298 -1.46 -7.06 13.89
C ASN A 298 -1.35 -8.60 13.73
N GLY A 299 -0.23 -9.12 13.20
CA GLY A 299 0.03 -10.56 13.12
C GLY A 299 -0.31 -11.20 11.76
N GLN A 300 -0.78 -10.42 10.77
CA GLN A 300 -1.12 -10.95 9.44
C GLN A 300 0.09 -11.54 8.71
N SER A 301 1.23 -10.85 8.73
CA SER A 301 2.46 -11.28 8.07
C SER A 301 3.01 -12.56 8.69
N GLU A 302 2.95 -12.66 10.01
CA GLU A 302 3.34 -13.85 10.76
C GLU A 302 2.41 -15.01 10.44
N LEU A 303 1.09 -14.76 10.40
CA LEU A 303 0.10 -15.79 10.04
C LEU A 303 0.33 -16.34 8.63
N LEU A 304 0.54 -15.48 7.61
CA LEU A 304 0.88 -15.92 6.27
C LEU A 304 2.20 -16.71 6.23
N SER A 305 3.20 -16.27 7.00
CA SER A 305 4.50 -16.93 7.08
C SER A 305 4.42 -18.30 7.77
N LEU A 306 3.56 -18.46 8.77
CA LEU A 306 3.26 -19.74 9.41
C LEU A 306 2.59 -20.71 8.43
N LEU A 307 1.51 -20.25 7.78
CA LEU A 307 0.77 -21.08 6.82
C LEU A 307 1.61 -21.42 5.58
N GLY A 308 2.50 -20.52 5.18
CA GLY A 308 3.46 -20.75 4.09
C GLY A 308 4.67 -21.63 4.47
N GLY A 309 4.78 -22.08 5.74
CA GLY A 309 5.89 -22.90 6.22
C GLY A 309 7.21 -22.17 6.40
N ILE A 310 7.20 -20.83 6.37
CA ILE A 310 8.40 -19.98 6.59
C ILE A 310 8.71 -19.86 8.08
N LEU A 311 7.68 -19.71 8.91
CA LEU A 311 7.77 -19.74 10.36
C LEU A 311 7.17 -21.05 10.90
N GLN A 312 7.63 -21.47 12.08
CA GLN A 312 7.08 -22.64 12.77
C GLN A 312 6.13 -22.19 13.89
N PRO A 313 4.98 -22.85 14.06
CA PRO A 313 4.06 -22.49 15.13
C PRO A 313 4.66 -22.81 16.51
N SER A 314 4.40 -21.94 17.48
CA SER A 314 4.75 -22.19 18.89
C SER A 314 3.73 -23.11 19.58
N LYS A 315 2.45 -23.01 19.14
CA LYS A 315 1.30 -23.84 19.60
C LYS A 315 0.28 -23.95 18.48
N GLY A 316 -0.62 -24.94 18.61
CA GLY A 316 -1.70 -25.19 17.67
C GLY A 316 -1.19 -25.86 16.39
N SER A 317 -2.08 -25.96 15.41
CA SER A 317 -1.78 -26.61 14.14
C SER A 317 -2.61 -26.00 12.99
N PHE A 318 -2.23 -26.34 11.76
CA PHE A 318 -3.10 -26.17 10.61
C PHE A 318 -3.06 -27.42 9.73
N THR A 319 -4.16 -27.67 9.03
CA THR A 319 -4.33 -28.82 8.16
C THR A 319 -4.66 -28.35 6.74
N ILE A 320 -3.93 -28.85 5.76
CA ILE A 320 -4.22 -28.69 4.34
C ILE A 320 -4.83 -30.00 3.84
N SER A 321 -6.05 -29.92 3.30
CA SER A 321 -6.79 -31.08 2.77
C SER A 321 -6.79 -31.05 1.25
N GLY A 322 -5.99 -31.92 0.64
CA GLY A 322 -6.06 -32.22 -0.80
C GLY A 322 -7.17 -33.24 -1.09
N ASP A 323 -7.33 -33.62 -2.36
CA ASP A 323 -8.38 -34.55 -2.78
C ASP A 323 -8.15 -35.97 -2.23
N ALA A 324 -6.92 -36.38 -2.00
CA ALA A 324 -6.58 -37.74 -1.56
C ALA A 324 -6.10 -37.84 -0.10
N GLN A 325 -5.54 -36.78 0.45
CA GLN A 325 -4.88 -36.80 1.75
C GLN A 325 -4.97 -35.42 2.44
N SER A 326 -5.00 -35.46 3.78
CA SER A 326 -4.87 -34.29 4.62
C SER A 326 -3.51 -34.28 5.31
N HIS A 327 -2.87 -33.11 5.36
CA HIS A 327 -1.54 -32.92 5.93
C HIS A 327 -1.62 -31.91 7.07
N GLU A 328 -1.30 -32.37 8.27
CA GLU A 328 -1.21 -31.50 9.45
C GLU A 328 0.19 -30.92 9.60
N VAL A 329 0.26 -29.63 9.92
CA VAL A 329 1.48 -28.92 10.27
C VAL A 329 1.35 -28.38 11.67
N SER A 330 2.30 -28.71 12.53
CA SER A 330 2.34 -28.31 13.96
C SER A 330 3.79 -28.28 14.43
N LEU A 331 4.01 -27.91 15.69
CA LEU A 331 5.35 -27.95 16.30
C LEU A 331 5.96 -29.36 16.25
N THR A 332 5.13 -30.39 16.38
CA THR A 332 5.57 -31.81 16.34
C THR A 332 5.68 -32.37 14.91
N HIS A 333 5.00 -31.74 13.96
CA HIS A 333 5.03 -32.09 12.54
C HIS A 333 5.36 -30.85 11.70
N PRO A 334 6.62 -30.35 11.79
CA PRO A 334 7.00 -29.13 11.09
C PRO A 334 7.04 -29.34 9.57
N ALA A 335 6.70 -28.29 8.84
CA ALA A 335 6.83 -28.25 7.39
C ALA A 335 7.58 -26.97 6.97
N ASP A 336 8.42 -27.14 5.96
CA ASP A 336 9.04 -26.02 5.26
C ASP A 336 8.20 -25.60 4.02
N PRO A 337 8.54 -24.49 3.35
CA PRO A 337 7.78 -24.02 2.19
C PRO A 337 7.72 -25.04 1.02
N GLU A 338 8.72 -25.91 0.85
CA GLU A 338 8.68 -26.95 -0.20
C GLU A 338 7.63 -28.01 0.14
N ARG A 339 7.59 -28.47 1.39
CA ARG A 339 6.58 -29.44 1.85
C ARG A 339 5.17 -28.88 1.78
N VAL A 340 4.97 -27.64 2.23
CA VAL A 340 3.65 -27.00 2.20
C VAL A 340 3.14 -26.84 0.75
N ARG A 341 4.02 -26.49 -0.21
CA ARG A 341 3.66 -26.47 -1.63
C ARG A 341 3.29 -27.87 -2.15
N ASN A 342 3.99 -28.90 -1.71
CA ASN A 342 3.69 -30.28 -2.09
C ASN A 342 2.36 -30.77 -1.48
N PHE A 343 1.86 -30.14 -0.42
CA PHE A 343 0.54 -30.39 0.15
C PHE A 343 -0.59 -29.69 -0.61
N GLY A 344 -0.29 -28.95 -1.68
CA GLY A 344 -1.26 -28.27 -2.52
C GLY A 344 -1.51 -26.80 -2.14
N LEU A 345 -0.58 -26.14 -1.44
CA LEU A 345 -0.70 -24.73 -1.09
C LEU A 345 0.17 -23.85 -2.00
N GLY A 346 -0.46 -22.87 -2.66
CA GLY A 346 0.22 -21.77 -3.35
C GLY A 346 0.31 -20.53 -2.47
N HIS A 347 1.41 -19.78 -2.56
CA HIS A 347 1.62 -18.60 -1.73
C HIS A 347 2.06 -17.38 -2.55
N ILE A 348 1.19 -16.39 -2.65
CA ILE A 348 1.47 -15.06 -3.18
C ILE A 348 1.86 -14.18 -1.98
N PRO A 349 3.14 -13.81 -1.82
CA PRO A 349 3.60 -13.11 -0.63
C PRO A 349 3.22 -11.62 -0.63
N GLU A 350 3.14 -11.00 0.55
CA GLU A 350 2.82 -9.58 0.74
C GLU A 350 3.86 -8.63 0.11
N ASP A 351 5.13 -9.02 0.14
CA ASP A 351 6.23 -8.26 -0.46
C ASP A 351 6.90 -9.10 -1.55
N ARG A 352 6.56 -8.77 -2.80
CA ARG A 352 7.13 -9.45 -3.96
C ARG A 352 8.64 -9.29 -4.10
N HIS A 353 9.21 -8.16 -3.63
CA HIS A 353 10.65 -7.90 -3.73
C HIS A 353 11.45 -8.65 -2.68
N LYS A 354 10.86 -8.83 -1.49
CA LYS A 354 11.51 -9.54 -0.37
C LYS A 354 11.37 -11.06 -0.48
N MET A 355 10.20 -11.54 -0.92
CA MET A 355 9.86 -12.98 -0.85
C MET A 355 9.35 -13.56 -2.18
N GLY A 356 8.91 -12.74 -3.12
CA GLY A 356 8.27 -13.21 -4.36
C GLY A 356 9.23 -13.35 -5.54
N LEU A 357 10.20 -12.46 -5.67
CA LEU A 357 11.11 -12.35 -6.82
C LEU A 357 12.57 -12.17 -6.37
N ILE A 358 13.46 -12.50 -7.27
CA ILE A 358 14.89 -12.14 -7.16
C ILE A 358 15.18 -11.16 -8.29
N ASN A 359 15.44 -9.90 -7.97
CA ASN A 359 15.54 -8.79 -8.92
C ASN A 359 16.54 -9.01 -10.07
N ARG A 360 17.63 -9.74 -9.83
CA ARG A 360 18.64 -10.05 -10.85
C ARG A 360 18.32 -11.26 -11.72
N PHE A 361 17.28 -12.03 -11.39
CA PHE A 361 16.86 -13.19 -12.18
C PHE A 361 16.16 -12.75 -13.47
N GLU A 362 16.25 -13.59 -14.49
CA GLU A 362 15.42 -13.50 -15.68
C GLU A 362 14.00 -14.02 -15.38
N ALA A 363 13.00 -13.61 -16.17
CA ALA A 363 11.61 -14.02 -15.97
C ALA A 363 11.46 -15.54 -15.93
N LYS A 364 12.16 -16.28 -16.82
CA LYS A 364 12.13 -17.74 -16.84
C LYS A 364 12.65 -18.40 -15.56
N GLU A 365 13.64 -17.79 -14.89
CA GLU A 365 14.14 -18.25 -13.60
C GLU A 365 13.14 -17.95 -12.48
N ALA A 366 12.51 -16.77 -12.53
CA ALA A 366 11.49 -16.37 -11.57
C ALA A 366 10.23 -17.26 -11.64
N PHE A 367 9.83 -17.72 -12.82
CA PHE A 367 8.68 -18.61 -13.00
C PHE A 367 8.84 -19.99 -12.38
N ILE A 368 10.06 -20.49 -12.29
CA ILE A 368 10.33 -21.79 -11.67
C ILE A 368 10.81 -21.71 -10.22
N LEU A 369 10.89 -20.49 -9.66
CA LEU A 369 11.34 -20.27 -8.28
C LEU A 369 10.43 -21.01 -7.28
N GLY A 370 11.00 -21.97 -6.54
CA GLY A 370 10.28 -22.87 -5.64
C GLY A 370 9.77 -24.16 -6.32
N TYR A 371 9.75 -24.22 -7.66
CA TYR A 371 9.25 -25.34 -8.45
C TYR A 371 10.30 -25.95 -9.40
N HIS A 372 11.53 -25.50 -9.30
CA HIS A 372 12.63 -25.89 -10.20
C HIS A 372 12.96 -27.38 -10.18
N ARG A 373 12.55 -28.13 -9.14
CA ARG A 373 12.74 -29.59 -9.04
C ARG A 373 11.67 -30.42 -9.75
N ARG A 374 10.61 -29.78 -10.30
CA ARG A 374 9.56 -30.52 -10.99
C ARG A 374 10.09 -31.24 -12.23
N PRO A 375 9.60 -32.45 -12.53
CA PRO A 375 10.11 -33.27 -13.65
C PRO A 375 10.09 -32.56 -15.01
N GLN A 376 9.08 -31.71 -15.25
CA GLN A 376 8.93 -30.97 -16.51
C GLN A 376 10.05 -29.97 -16.79
N TYR A 377 10.81 -29.56 -15.77
CA TYR A 377 11.91 -28.59 -15.87
C TYR A 377 13.28 -29.28 -15.83
N ASN A 378 13.33 -30.61 -15.80
CA ASN A 378 14.57 -31.35 -15.60
C ASN A 378 14.70 -32.53 -16.59
N LYS A 379 15.87 -32.66 -17.21
CA LYS A 379 16.30 -33.82 -17.96
C LYS A 379 17.37 -34.57 -17.15
N GLY A 380 16.92 -35.54 -16.34
CA GLY A 380 17.80 -36.22 -15.40
C GLY A 380 18.35 -35.26 -14.34
N TRP A 381 19.67 -35.04 -14.33
CA TRP A 381 20.37 -34.21 -13.34
C TRP A 381 20.50 -32.73 -13.77
N LEU A 382 20.11 -32.38 -14.98
CA LEU A 382 20.27 -31.06 -15.56
C LEU A 382 18.91 -30.42 -15.80
N GLN A 383 18.83 -29.10 -15.58
CA GLN A 383 17.66 -28.33 -15.95
C GLN A 383 17.50 -28.28 -17.48
N ASP A 384 16.28 -28.49 -17.94
CA ASP A 384 15.91 -28.31 -19.35
C ASP A 384 15.60 -26.81 -19.61
N LYS A 385 16.65 -26.07 -19.97
CA LYS A 385 16.56 -24.62 -20.20
C LYS A 385 15.55 -24.25 -21.29
N GLU A 386 15.39 -25.09 -22.30
CA GLU A 386 14.47 -24.82 -23.39
C GLU A 386 13.01 -25.06 -22.95
N ALA A 387 12.73 -26.12 -22.21
CA ALA A 387 11.41 -26.37 -21.64
C ALA A 387 11.02 -25.24 -20.67
N ILE A 388 11.94 -24.78 -19.82
CA ILE A 388 11.71 -23.65 -18.90
C ILE A 388 11.41 -22.37 -19.68
N ARG A 389 12.16 -22.10 -20.76
CA ARG A 389 11.95 -20.91 -21.59
C ARG A 389 10.59 -20.91 -22.29
N GLN A 390 10.22 -22.07 -22.87
CA GLN A 390 8.93 -22.22 -23.58
C GLN A 390 7.74 -22.12 -22.63
N ASP A 391 7.80 -22.78 -21.46
CA ASP A 391 6.77 -22.69 -20.43
C ASP A 391 6.61 -21.24 -19.91
N CYS A 392 7.73 -20.54 -19.66
CA CYS A 392 7.72 -19.14 -19.28
C CYS A 392 7.06 -18.28 -20.36
N GLN A 393 7.44 -18.42 -21.63
CA GLN A 393 6.87 -17.66 -22.74
C GLN A 393 5.35 -17.83 -22.82
N ALA A 394 4.86 -19.09 -22.79
CA ALA A 394 3.44 -19.39 -22.84
C ALA A 394 2.66 -18.77 -21.66
N LYS A 395 3.23 -18.85 -20.46
CA LYS A 395 2.62 -18.24 -19.27
C LYS A 395 2.63 -16.71 -19.32
N MET A 396 3.72 -16.09 -19.78
CA MET A 396 3.77 -14.64 -19.95
C MET A 396 2.72 -14.12 -20.93
N GLU A 397 2.50 -14.83 -22.04
CA GLU A 397 1.46 -14.49 -23.00
C GLU A 397 0.05 -14.66 -22.42
N LYS A 398 -0.22 -15.80 -21.75
CA LYS A 398 -1.50 -16.11 -21.10
C LYS A 398 -1.86 -15.06 -20.03
N TRP A 399 -0.87 -14.59 -19.27
CA TRP A 399 -1.05 -13.65 -18.16
C TRP A 399 -0.82 -12.18 -18.55
N ASP A 400 -0.66 -11.90 -19.84
CA ASP A 400 -0.40 -10.55 -20.36
C ASP A 400 0.75 -9.85 -19.59
N VAL A 401 1.86 -10.56 -19.39
CA VAL A 401 3.07 -9.98 -18.81
C VAL A 401 3.85 -9.27 -19.92
N ARG A 402 4.17 -8.01 -19.72
CA ARG A 402 4.82 -7.18 -20.74
C ARG A 402 6.15 -6.56 -20.26
N PRO A 403 7.24 -6.64 -21.08
CA PRO A 403 7.33 -7.35 -22.38
C PRO A 403 7.31 -8.87 -22.20
N PRO A 404 6.73 -9.66 -23.13
CA PRO A 404 6.68 -11.12 -23.04
C PRO A 404 8.03 -11.73 -23.45
N SER A 405 9.08 -11.46 -22.67
CA SER A 405 10.45 -11.92 -22.91
C SER A 405 10.97 -12.71 -21.72
N PRO A 406 11.16 -14.03 -21.84
CA PRO A 406 11.68 -14.87 -20.76
C PRO A 406 13.07 -14.49 -20.27
N GLU A 407 13.88 -13.83 -21.10
CA GLU A 407 15.24 -13.35 -20.79
C GLU A 407 15.24 -11.97 -20.11
N HIS A 408 14.09 -11.29 -20.03
CA HIS A 408 14.01 -9.98 -19.40
C HIS A 408 14.19 -10.11 -17.89
N LYS A 409 15.05 -9.24 -17.31
CA LYS A 409 15.31 -9.26 -15.86
C LYS A 409 14.08 -8.81 -15.08
N THR A 410 13.79 -9.50 -13.97
CA THR A 410 12.63 -9.19 -13.12
C THR A 410 12.63 -7.76 -12.60
N ALA A 411 13.81 -7.18 -12.32
CA ALA A 411 13.95 -5.78 -11.90
C ALA A 411 13.44 -4.76 -12.93
N ASN A 412 13.41 -5.11 -14.21
CA ASN A 412 13.07 -4.19 -15.29
C ASN A 412 11.56 -4.21 -15.66
N PHE A 413 10.77 -5.10 -15.05
CA PHE A 413 9.32 -5.07 -15.21
C PHE A 413 8.68 -3.99 -14.33
N SER A 414 7.56 -3.44 -14.79
CA SER A 414 6.72 -2.60 -13.93
C SER A 414 6.17 -3.41 -12.75
N GLY A 415 5.79 -2.73 -11.65
CA GLY A 415 5.24 -3.38 -10.46
C GLY A 415 4.05 -4.30 -10.77
N GLY A 416 3.15 -3.89 -11.67
CA GLY A 416 2.03 -4.71 -12.12
C GLY A 416 2.47 -5.98 -12.85
N ASN A 417 3.48 -5.90 -13.74
CA ASN A 417 4.00 -7.06 -14.44
C ASN A 417 4.80 -7.99 -13.50
N GLN A 418 5.55 -7.45 -12.55
CA GLN A 418 6.19 -8.24 -11.50
C GLN A 418 5.16 -9.04 -10.68
N GLN A 419 4.05 -8.39 -10.31
CA GLN A 419 2.98 -9.05 -9.57
C GLN A 419 2.29 -10.13 -10.39
N LYS A 420 2.02 -9.88 -11.68
CA LYS A 420 1.50 -10.88 -12.61
C LYS A 420 2.43 -12.10 -12.71
N LEU A 421 3.76 -11.91 -12.75
CA LEU A 421 4.74 -13.02 -12.74
C LEU A 421 4.59 -13.88 -11.48
N VAL A 422 4.49 -13.27 -10.30
CA VAL A 422 4.35 -14.00 -9.03
C VAL A 422 3.02 -14.75 -8.98
N ILE A 423 1.91 -14.08 -9.31
CA ILE A 423 0.58 -14.69 -9.30
C ILE A 423 0.50 -15.84 -10.31
N ALA A 424 0.97 -15.62 -11.55
CA ALA A 424 0.98 -16.64 -12.58
C ALA A 424 1.77 -17.88 -12.15
N ARG A 425 2.94 -17.70 -11.53
CA ARG A 425 3.74 -18.79 -11.01
C ARG A 425 2.97 -19.68 -10.04
N GLU A 426 2.28 -19.07 -9.08
CA GLU A 426 1.55 -19.80 -8.04
C GLU A 426 0.23 -20.41 -8.58
N VAL A 427 -0.55 -19.66 -9.35
CA VAL A 427 -1.86 -20.09 -9.89
C VAL A 427 -1.71 -21.19 -10.94
N GLU A 428 -0.68 -21.15 -11.79
CA GLU A 428 -0.42 -22.19 -12.81
C GLU A 428 0.01 -23.54 -12.21
N GLN A 429 0.25 -23.60 -10.91
CA GLN A 429 0.48 -24.85 -10.19
C GLN A 429 -0.84 -25.56 -9.80
N ASP A 430 -1.97 -24.90 -10.01
CA ASP A 430 -3.32 -25.37 -9.66
C ASP A 430 -3.47 -25.81 -8.18
N PRO A 431 -3.08 -24.95 -7.21
CA PRO A 431 -3.12 -25.32 -5.80
C PRO A 431 -4.55 -25.53 -5.30
N ASP A 432 -4.73 -26.36 -4.26
CA ASP A 432 -6.01 -26.54 -3.56
C ASP A 432 -6.33 -25.38 -2.64
N VAL A 433 -5.28 -24.81 -2.04
CA VAL A 433 -5.33 -23.62 -1.17
C VAL A 433 -4.42 -22.55 -1.73
N LEU A 434 -4.93 -21.32 -1.90
CA LEU A 434 -4.15 -20.18 -2.34
C LEU A 434 -4.09 -19.14 -1.22
N LEU A 435 -2.90 -18.91 -0.67
CA LEU A 435 -2.62 -17.78 0.22
C LEU A 435 -2.29 -16.56 -0.62
N VAL A 436 -2.98 -15.45 -0.37
CA VAL A 436 -2.83 -14.21 -1.14
C VAL A 436 -2.56 -13.07 -0.17
N GLY A 437 -1.31 -12.62 -0.10
CA GLY A 437 -0.90 -11.48 0.73
C GLY A 437 -0.77 -10.22 -0.11
N GLN A 438 -1.51 -9.15 0.23
CA GLN A 438 -1.38 -7.81 -0.35
C GLN A 438 -1.27 -7.81 -1.89
N PRO A 439 -2.16 -8.47 -2.64
CA PRO A 439 -1.97 -8.77 -4.07
C PRO A 439 -1.86 -7.52 -4.95
N THR A 440 -2.40 -6.39 -4.49
CA THR A 440 -2.41 -5.14 -5.26
C THR A 440 -1.44 -4.08 -4.75
N ARG A 441 -0.63 -4.42 -3.74
CA ARG A 441 0.33 -3.49 -3.15
C ARG A 441 1.36 -3.00 -4.19
N GLY A 442 1.39 -1.67 -4.42
CA GLY A 442 2.31 -1.05 -5.38
C GLY A 442 2.06 -1.46 -6.83
N VAL A 443 0.81 -1.74 -7.18
CA VAL A 443 0.34 -2.13 -8.51
C VAL A 443 -0.57 -1.02 -9.05
N ASP A 444 -0.58 -0.84 -10.36
CA ASP A 444 -1.46 0.13 -11.01
C ASP A 444 -2.92 -0.36 -11.08
N ILE A 445 -3.87 0.58 -11.21
CA ILE A 445 -5.32 0.28 -11.22
C ILE A 445 -5.68 -0.70 -12.35
N GLY A 446 -5.03 -0.59 -13.51
CA GLY A 446 -5.29 -1.48 -14.63
C GLY A 446 -4.89 -2.93 -14.36
N ALA A 447 -3.85 -3.15 -13.58
CA ALA A 447 -3.42 -4.49 -13.16
C ALA A 447 -4.24 -5.01 -11.96
N ILE A 448 -4.76 -4.12 -11.09
CA ILE A 448 -5.65 -4.50 -9.97
C ILE A 448 -6.87 -5.25 -10.49
N GLU A 449 -7.58 -4.69 -11.47
CA GLU A 449 -8.75 -5.35 -12.08
C GLU A 449 -8.44 -6.77 -12.52
N TYR A 450 -7.33 -6.96 -13.23
CA TYR A 450 -6.90 -8.27 -13.72
C TYR A 450 -6.58 -9.25 -12.58
N ILE A 451 -5.85 -8.79 -11.55
CA ILE A 451 -5.48 -9.60 -10.38
C ILE A 451 -6.73 -10.08 -9.64
N HIS A 452 -7.68 -9.16 -9.39
CA HIS A 452 -8.94 -9.49 -8.73
C HIS A 452 -9.73 -10.55 -9.51
N GLN A 453 -9.81 -10.42 -10.84
CA GLN A 453 -10.46 -11.41 -11.69
C GLN A 453 -9.80 -12.79 -11.56
N GLN A 454 -8.47 -12.87 -11.47
CA GLN A 454 -7.77 -14.14 -11.30
C GLN A 454 -8.04 -14.78 -9.93
N ILE A 455 -8.10 -13.98 -8.86
CA ILE A 455 -8.44 -14.47 -7.51
C ILE A 455 -9.86 -15.07 -7.50
N ILE A 456 -10.83 -14.36 -8.07
CA ILE A 456 -12.20 -14.87 -8.18
C ILE A 456 -12.28 -16.10 -9.10
N ALA A 457 -11.53 -16.12 -10.19
CA ALA A 457 -11.47 -17.30 -11.06
C ALA A 457 -10.93 -18.55 -10.34
N MET A 458 -10.00 -18.40 -9.39
CA MET A 458 -9.54 -19.51 -8.54
C MET A 458 -10.65 -20.00 -7.60
N ARG A 459 -11.37 -19.09 -6.94
CA ARG A 459 -12.56 -19.44 -6.14
C ARG A 459 -13.58 -20.22 -6.97
N ASP A 460 -13.92 -19.69 -8.15
CA ASP A 460 -14.95 -20.28 -9.03
C ASP A 460 -14.54 -21.65 -9.60
N LYS A 461 -13.25 -21.96 -9.62
CA LYS A 461 -12.71 -23.30 -9.91
C LYS A 461 -12.78 -24.26 -8.70
N GLY A 462 -13.37 -23.83 -7.59
CA GLY A 462 -13.48 -24.62 -6.38
C GLY A 462 -12.23 -24.61 -5.50
N LYS A 463 -11.30 -23.67 -5.69
CA LYS A 463 -10.13 -23.54 -4.82
C LYS A 463 -10.48 -22.75 -3.55
N ALA A 464 -9.78 -23.05 -2.44
CA ALA A 464 -9.88 -22.29 -1.20
C ALA A 464 -8.91 -21.11 -1.26
N VAL A 465 -9.39 -19.89 -1.06
CA VAL A 465 -8.56 -18.68 -1.12
C VAL A 465 -8.57 -17.97 0.23
N LEU A 466 -7.39 -17.75 0.81
CA LEU A 466 -7.18 -16.88 1.97
C LEU A 466 -6.53 -15.58 1.49
N LEU A 467 -7.29 -14.50 1.54
CA LEU A 467 -6.86 -13.16 1.14
C LEU A 467 -6.52 -12.33 2.38
N VAL A 468 -5.30 -11.81 2.45
CA VAL A 468 -4.87 -10.88 3.50
C VAL A 468 -4.54 -9.54 2.84
N SER A 469 -5.24 -8.49 3.23
CA SER A 469 -5.00 -7.14 2.72
C SER A 469 -5.27 -6.08 3.78
N VAL A 470 -4.51 -4.99 3.72
CA VAL A 470 -4.78 -3.77 4.51
C VAL A 470 -5.77 -2.85 3.79
N GLU A 471 -6.01 -3.08 2.49
CA GLU A 471 -6.96 -2.31 1.70
C GLU A 471 -8.37 -2.86 1.90
N LEU A 472 -9.22 -2.14 2.65
CA LEU A 472 -10.59 -2.58 2.94
C LEU A 472 -11.46 -2.73 1.69
N ASP A 473 -11.30 -1.85 0.70
CA ASP A 473 -11.99 -1.96 -0.59
C ASP A 473 -11.71 -3.31 -1.27
N GLU A 474 -10.48 -3.82 -1.16
CA GLU A 474 -10.07 -5.12 -1.72
C GLU A 474 -10.71 -6.27 -0.95
N ILE A 475 -10.61 -6.25 0.39
CA ILE A 475 -11.24 -7.26 1.26
C ILE A 475 -12.75 -7.33 1.03
N MET A 476 -13.45 -6.19 1.04
CA MET A 476 -14.90 -6.13 0.88
C MET A 476 -15.36 -6.55 -0.52
N SER A 477 -14.58 -6.24 -1.56
CA SER A 477 -14.95 -6.57 -2.93
C SER A 477 -14.76 -8.04 -3.29
N LEU A 478 -13.74 -8.71 -2.71
CA LEU A 478 -13.36 -10.07 -3.09
C LEU A 478 -13.86 -11.13 -2.11
N SER A 479 -13.95 -10.83 -0.81
CA SER A 479 -14.19 -11.83 0.22
C SER A 479 -15.65 -12.24 0.31
N ASP A 480 -15.90 -13.53 0.49
CA ASP A 480 -17.22 -14.09 0.79
C ASP A 480 -17.47 -14.08 2.31
N ARG A 481 -16.41 -14.27 3.11
CA ARG A 481 -16.35 -14.08 4.57
C ARG A 481 -15.15 -13.22 4.92
N ILE A 482 -15.30 -12.40 5.96
CA ILE A 482 -14.25 -11.49 6.43
C ILE A 482 -13.95 -11.79 7.89
N LEU A 483 -12.72 -12.16 8.17
CA LEU A 483 -12.16 -12.24 9.51
C LEU A 483 -11.43 -10.93 9.81
N VAL A 484 -11.59 -10.40 11.02
CA VAL A 484 -10.85 -9.21 11.44
C VAL A 484 -9.81 -9.60 12.46
N ILE A 485 -8.56 -9.25 12.20
CA ILE A 485 -7.43 -9.50 13.11
C ILE A 485 -6.99 -8.20 13.78
N ALA A 486 -6.89 -8.25 15.12
CA ALA A 486 -6.35 -7.17 15.93
C ALA A 486 -5.51 -7.77 17.05
N ASP A 487 -4.36 -7.17 17.35
CA ASP A 487 -3.43 -7.63 18.40
C ASP A 487 -3.14 -9.14 18.33
N GLY A 488 -2.95 -9.68 17.14
CA GLY A 488 -2.63 -11.10 16.92
C GLY A 488 -3.80 -12.08 17.09
N ARG A 489 -5.04 -11.61 17.26
CA ARG A 489 -6.25 -12.43 17.46
C ARG A 489 -7.29 -12.17 16.39
N ILE A 490 -8.07 -13.18 16.03
CA ILE A 490 -9.32 -12.95 15.30
C ILE A 490 -10.33 -12.40 16.29
N VAL A 491 -10.74 -11.15 16.11
CA VAL A 491 -11.67 -10.42 16.98
C VAL A 491 -13.13 -10.53 16.53
N GLY A 492 -13.35 -11.04 15.31
CA GLY A 492 -14.68 -11.36 14.82
C GLY A 492 -14.68 -11.79 13.36
N GLU A 493 -15.85 -12.26 12.94
CA GLU A 493 -16.14 -12.76 11.60
C GLU A 493 -17.40 -12.07 11.06
N LEU A 494 -17.39 -11.70 9.79
CA LEU A 494 -18.48 -11.01 9.10
C LEU A 494 -18.80 -11.70 7.77
N ASP A 495 -20.06 -11.70 7.40
CA ASP A 495 -20.51 -12.05 6.05
C ASP A 495 -20.05 -10.94 5.08
N GLY A 496 -19.29 -11.28 4.05
CA GLY A 496 -18.74 -10.31 3.11
C GLY A 496 -19.80 -9.51 2.33
N ALA A 497 -21.02 -10.03 2.19
CA ALA A 497 -22.12 -9.32 1.54
C ALA A 497 -22.78 -8.28 2.45
N LYS A 498 -22.63 -8.41 3.77
CA LYS A 498 -23.26 -7.53 4.78
C LYS A 498 -22.26 -6.62 5.49
N ALA A 499 -20.98 -6.87 5.31
CA ALA A 499 -19.92 -6.13 5.96
C ALA A 499 -19.89 -4.67 5.49
N ASP A 500 -19.71 -3.75 6.41
CA ASP A 500 -19.49 -2.34 6.15
C ASP A 500 -18.13 -1.88 6.68
N GLU A 501 -17.57 -0.87 6.03
CA GLU A 501 -16.25 -0.35 6.33
C GLU A 501 -16.10 0.16 7.76
N ARG A 502 -17.15 0.78 8.31
CA ARG A 502 -17.12 1.34 9.66
C ARG A 502 -17.00 0.25 10.70
N THR A 503 -17.80 -0.81 10.58
CA THR A 503 -17.78 -1.98 11.47
C THR A 503 -16.43 -2.67 11.42
N ILE A 504 -15.91 -2.96 10.22
CA ILE A 504 -14.58 -3.56 10.06
C ILE A 504 -13.51 -2.66 10.69
N GLY A 505 -13.56 -1.35 10.42
CA GLY A 505 -12.58 -0.39 10.94
C GLY A 505 -12.58 -0.32 12.48
N LEU A 506 -13.75 -0.36 13.14
CA LEU A 506 -13.84 -0.42 14.60
C LEU A 506 -13.22 -1.71 15.15
N MET A 507 -13.51 -2.85 14.52
CA MET A 507 -12.94 -4.13 14.93
C MET A 507 -11.41 -4.17 14.70
N MET A 508 -10.90 -3.58 13.63
CA MET A 508 -9.45 -3.43 13.39
C MET A 508 -8.77 -2.59 14.48
N ALA A 509 -9.49 -1.64 15.09
CA ALA A 509 -9.04 -0.87 16.25
C ALA A 509 -9.30 -1.61 17.60
N ASN A 510 -9.61 -2.91 17.55
CA ASN A 510 -9.95 -3.75 18.71
C ASN A 510 -11.20 -3.28 19.49
N ILE A 511 -12.14 -2.63 18.81
CA ILE A 511 -13.45 -2.22 19.32
C ILE A 511 -14.51 -3.11 18.66
N VAL A 512 -14.95 -4.17 19.36
CA VAL A 512 -15.96 -5.09 18.83
C VAL A 512 -17.36 -4.57 19.19
N PRO A 513 -18.25 -4.31 18.21
CA PRO A 513 -19.63 -3.94 18.48
C PRO A 513 -20.38 -5.03 19.26
N ASP A 514 -21.24 -4.63 20.21
CA ASP A 514 -21.98 -5.55 21.10
C ASP A 514 -22.84 -6.60 20.37
N GLU A 515 -23.29 -6.29 19.17
CA GLU A 515 -24.07 -7.20 18.33
C GLU A 515 -23.24 -8.38 17.82
N ILE A 516 -21.96 -8.15 17.49
CA ILE A 516 -21.04 -9.18 16.98
C ILE A 516 -20.45 -9.99 18.14
N ALA A 517 -20.22 -9.36 19.30
CA ALA A 517 -19.71 -10.04 20.49
C ALA A 517 -20.66 -11.15 21.01
N LYS A 518 -21.95 -11.05 20.70
CA LYS A 518 -22.96 -12.05 21.08
C LYS A 518 -23.06 -13.27 20.16
N GLU A 519 -22.56 -13.17 18.92
CA GLU A 519 -22.57 -14.29 17.97
C GLU A 519 -21.28 -15.14 18.06
N ALA A 520 -20.27 -14.67 18.78
CA ALA A 520 -18.97 -15.34 18.94
C ALA A 520 -18.89 -16.28 20.16
N HIS A 521 -19.98 -16.42 20.93
CA HIS A 521 -20.17 -17.34 22.04
C HIS A 521 -21.28 -18.35 21.71
#